data_21d78395d8aaea8437d6cca7df7ac73e
#
_entry.id   21d78395d8aaea8437d6cca7df7ac73e
#
_cell.length_a   1.000
_cell.length_b   1.000
_cell.length_c   1.000
_cell.angle_alpha   90.00
_cell.angle_beta   90.00
_cell.angle_gamma   90.00
#
_symmetry.space_group_name_H-M   'P 1'
#
loop_
_entity.id
_entity.type
_entity.pdbx_description
1 polymer ?
#
loop_
_entity_poly.entity_id
_entity_poly.type
_entity_poly.pdbx_seq_one_letter_code
_entity_poly.pdbx_strand_id
1 'polypeptide(L)'
;MKITVIGAGSWGTALALHFSQHGNRVSLWTRNADQVRQMQEERENKHGLPGFPFPETLEVCADLADALQDSGLVLIVTSVAGLRSSAELLKQNGAGHLPILAACKGFEQDTGLLTFQVLKEVLPDNKKIGVLSGPSFAQELAKQLPCAVVLASENQEWVEELVPRLNTSVMRLYGSTDVIGVAVGGAVKNVMAIATGLSDGLEYGLNARAALVTRGLAEITRLASAMGAQPKTMMGLAGIGDLILTCTGALSRNRRVGLGLAEGKELHQVLVEIGHVSEGVSTIEEVFNTACKYQIDMPITQTLLQLIRKEMTPQQVVERLMERSARFE
;
A
#
# COMPACT_ATOMS: atom_id res chain seq x y z
N MET A 1 12.84 11.77 -17.19
CA MET A 1 12.18 12.94 -16.57
C MET A 1 12.69 13.15 -15.14
N LYS A 2 12.32 14.25 -14.46
CA LYS A 2 12.54 14.36 -13.03
C LYS A 2 11.33 13.80 -12.27
N ILE A 3 11.58 12.95 -11.26
CA ILE A 3 10.56 12.36 -10.39
C ILE A 3 10.87 12.75 -8.95
N THR A 4 9.89 13.31 -8.24
CA THR A 4 10.00 13.58 -6.81
C THR A 4 9.29 12.48 -6.03
N VAL A 5 10.00 11.82 -5.12
CA VAL A 5 9.45 10.81 -4.22
C VAL A 5 9.31 11.40 -2.82
N ILE A 6 8.07 11.51 -2.33
CA ILE A 6 7.74 11.99 -1.00
C ILE A 6 7.53 10.78 -0.08
N GLY A 7 8.45 10.57 0.85
CA GLY A 7 8.44 9.46 1.79
C GLY A 7 9.60 8.48 1.58
N ALA A 8 10.53 8.46 2.51
CA ALA A 8 11.73 7.61 2.51
C ALA A 8 11.56 6.36 3.38
N GLY A 9 10.38 5.69 3.27
CA GLY A 9 10.18 4.33 3.77
C GLY A 9 10.79 3.29 2.81
N SER A 10 10.63 2.00 3.12
CA SER A 10 11.17 0.93 2.27
C SER A 10 10.69 1.03 0.81
N TRP A 11 9.37 1.24 0.60
CA TRP A 11 8.80 1.30 -0.74
C TRP A 11 9.18 2.58 -1.49
N GLY A 12 9.17 3.74 -0.82
CA GLY A 12 9.61 4.99 -1.44
C GLY A 12 11.08 4.96 -1.85
N THR A 13 11.94 4.40 -1.01
CA THR A 13 13.35 4.21 -1.33
C THR A 13 13.54 3.24 -2.52
N ALA A 14 12.80 2.13 -2.54
CA ALA A 14 12.87 1.17 -3.66
C ALA A 14 12.41 1.78 -5.00
N LEU A 15 11.32 2.58 -5.00
CA LEU A 15 10.89 3.31 -6.19
C LEU A 15 11.90 4.37 -6.62
N ALA A 16 12.47 5.11 -5.66
CA ALA A 16 13.49 6.12 -5.96
C ALA A 16 14.74 5.49 -6.61
N LEU A 17 15.23 4.39 -6.04
CA LEU A 17 16.32 3.60 -6.61
C LEU A 17 15.98 3.09 -8.01
N HIS A 18 14.82 2.45 -8.15
CA HIS A 18 14.38 1.87 -9.41
C HIS A 18 14.33 2.92 -10.53
N PHE A 19 13.63 4.03 -10.32
CA PHE A 19 13.51 5.06 -11.36
C PHE A 19 14.82 5.77 -11.66
N SER A 20 15.68 5.98 -10.66
CA SER A 20 16.99 6.57 -10.88
C SER A 20 17.93 5.68 -11.70
N GLN A 21 17.89 4.37 -11.49
CA GLN A 21 18.65 3.39 -12.26
C GLN A 21 18.13 3.20 -13.71
N HIS A 22 16.90 3.66 -13.98
CA HIS A 22 16.25 3.55 -15.29
C HIS A 22 16.12 4.93 -16.00
N GLY A 23 17.13 5.77 -15.86
CA GLY A 23 17.29 6.98 -16.69
C GLY A 23 16.46 8.19 -16.25
N ASN A 24 15.92 8.19 -15.02
CA ASN A 24 15.26 9.37 -14.46
C ASN A 24 16.16 10.07 -13.44
N ARG A 25 16.05 11.40 -13.32
CA ARG A 25 16.56 12.12 -12.15
C ARG A 25 15.54 11.99 -11.04
N VAL A 26 15.96 11.59 -9.86
CA VAL A 26 15.06 11.36 -8.74
C VAL A 26 15.47 12.19 -7.54
N SER A 27 14.52 12.95 -7.00
CA SER A 27 14.64 13.61 -5.70
C SER A 27 13.83 12.83 -4.66
N LEU A 28 14.51 12.31 -3.64
CA LEU A 28 13.89 11.63 -2.50
C LEU A 28 13.79 12.61 -1.33
N TRP A 29 12.59 12.83 -0.85
CA TRP A 29 12.33 13.73 0.27
C TRP A 29 11.58 13.03 1.41
N THR A 30 11.93 13.38 2.63
CA THR A 30 11.22 13.01 3.85
C THR A 30 11.25 14.16 4.85
N ARG A 31 10.22 14.29 5.68
CA ARG A 31 10.13 15.32 6.73
C ARG A 31 11.12 15.12 7.88
N ASN A 32 11.75 13.94 7.99
CA ASN A 32 12.71 13.63 9.05
C ASN A 32 14.11 14.12 8.65
N ALA A 33 14.53 15.25 9.19
CA ALA A 33 15.82 15.87 8.88
C ALA A 33 17.04 15.01 9.28
N ASP A 34 16.93 14.21 10.34
CA ASP A 34 18.02 13.31 10.74
C ASP A 34 18.18 12.17 9.73
N GLN A 35 17.07 11.61 9.27
CA GLN A 35 17.09 10.60 8.19
C GLN A 35 17.66 11.18 6.90
N VAL A 36 17.33 12.43 6.56
CA VAL A 36 17.90 13.12 5.37
C VAL A 36 19.41 13.22 5.49
N ARG A 37 19.92 13.75 6.60
CA ARG A 37 21.38 13.87 6.83
C ARG A 37 22.09 12.53 6.72
N GLN A 38 21.57 11.52 7.40
CA GLN A 38 22.14 10.18 7.36
C GLN A 38 22.15 9.60 5.93
N MET A 39 21.06 9.73 5.17
CA MET A 39 21.00 9.27 3.79
C MET A 39 21.94 10.03 2.85
N GLN A 40 22.17 11.33 3.09
CA GLN A 40 23.12 12.13 2.31
C GLN A 40 24.58 11.71 2.58
N GLU A 41 24.94 11.52 3.86
CA GLU A 41 26.27 11.11 4.28
C GLU A 41 26.62 9.69 3.84
N GLU A 42 25.71 8.75 4.06
CA GLU A 42 25.92 7.32 3.82
C GLU A 42 25.62 6.91 2.38
N ARG A 43 24.93 7.74 1.61
CA ARG A 43 24.43 7.41 0.26
C ARG A 43 23.61 6.12 0.25
N GLU A 44 22.84 5.89 1.32
CA GLU A 44 22.01 4.70 1.53
C GLU A 44 20.91 5.00 2.55
N ASN A 45 19.75 4.34 2.44
CA ASN A 45 18.72 4.39 3.47
C ASN A 45 18.81 3.14 4.37
N LYS A 46 19.74 3.10 5.27
CA LYS A 46 19.95 1.96 6.20
C LYS A 46 18.76 1.65 7.09
N HIS A 47 17.95 2.68 7.41
CA HIS A 47 16.76 2.50 8.23
C HIS A 47 15.59 1.90 7.43
N GLY A 48 15.34 2.39 6.23
CA GLY A 48 14.18 1.99 5.42
C GLY A 48 14.43 0.80 4.50
N LEU A 49 15.62 0.73 3.89
CA LEU A 49 15.98 -0.29 2.91
C LEU A 49 17.50 -0.49 2.87
N PRO A 50 18.07 -1.21 3.86
CA PRO A 50 19.52 -1.41 3.96
C PRO A 50 20.07 -2.30 2.84
N GLY A 51 21.36 -2.06 2.49
CA GLY A 51 22.11 -2.83 1.49
C GLY A 51 21.95 -2.34 0.05
N PHE A 52 21.37 -1.14 -0.17
CA PHE A 52 21.15 -0.59 -1.50
C PHE A 52 21.70 0.84 -1.60
N PRO A 53 22.94 1.03 -2.06
CA PRO A 53 23.55 2.35 -2.20
C PRO A 53 22.83 3.19 -3.27
N PHE A 54 22.78 4.49 -3.06
CA PHE A 54 22.15 5.44 -3.97
C PHE A 54 23.03 5.75 -5.19
N PRO A 55 22.52 5.62 -6.42
CA PRO A 55 23.21 6.08 -7.61
C PRO A 55 23.31 7.62 -7.64
N GLU A 56 24.23 8.17 -8.46
CA GLU A 56 24.42 9.62 -8.59
C GLU A 56 23.16 10.36 -9.03
N THR A 57 22.31 9.70 -9.82
CA THR A 57 21.03 10.24 -10.32
C THR A 57 19.92 10.31 -9.27
N LEU A 58 20.17 9.80 -8.05
CA LEU A 58 19.28 9.91 -6.90
C LEU A 58 19.84 10.93 -5.89
N GLU A 59 19.10 12.02 -5.73
CA GLU A 59 19.41 13.08 -4.77
C GLU A 59 18.46 12.98 -3.56
N VAL A 60 19.01 13.12 -2.37
CA VAL A 60 18.23 13.25 -1.12
C VAL A 60 18.12 14.73 -0.78
N CYS A 61 16.91 15.27 -0.81
CA CYS A 61 16.65 16.68 -0.58
C CYS A 61 16.22 16.94 0.87
N ALA A 62 16.80 17.96 1.49
CA ALA A 62 16.39 18.43 2.81
C ALA A 62 15.14 19.34 2.70
N ASP A 63 15.06 20.16 1.68
CA ASP A 63 13.94 21.05 1.41
C ASP A 63 12.99 20.45 0.36
N LEU A 64 11.69 20.59 0.59
CA LEU A 64 10.68 20.08 -0.34
C LEU A 64 10.61 20.93 -1.62
N ALA A 65 10.80 22.24 -1.52
CA ALA A 65 10.77 23.12 -2.72
C ALA A 65 11.91 22.75 -3.68
N ASP A 66 13.11 22.46 -3.18
CA ASP A 66 14.24 21.99 -3.98
C ASP A 66 13.94 20.63 -4.63
N ALA A 67 13.32 19.72 -3.88
CA ALA A 67 12.90 18.42 -4.40
C ALA A 67 11.90 18.56 -5.55
N LEU A 68 11.00 19.52 -5.47
CA LEU A 68 9.92 19.75 -6.43
C LEU A 68 10.34 20.54 -7.68
N GLN A 69 11.47 21.25 -7.63
CA GLN A 69 11.95 22.04 -8.76
C GLN A 69 12.08 21.16 -10.02
N ASP A 70 11.51 21.58 -11.14
CA ASP A 70 11.47 20.85 -12.42
C ASP A 70 10.87 19.42 -12.37
N SER A 71 10.10 19.12 -11.34
CA SER A 71 9.46 17.80 -11.21
C SER A 71 8.37 17.61 -12.27
N GLY A 72 8.44 16.52 -13.01
CA GLY A 72 7.41 16.10 -13.98
C GLY A 72 6.42 15.09 -13.41
N LEU A 73 6.73 14.50 -12.25
CA LEU A 73 5.87 13.54 -11.54
C LEU A 73 6.21 13.53 -10.06
N VAL A 74 5.19 13.52 -9.22
CA VAL A 74 5.32 13.33 -7.76
C VAL A 74 4.77 11.96 -7.38
N LEU A 75 5.58 11.16 -6.70
CA LEU A 75 5.14 9.91 -6.06
C LEU A 75 5.01 10.14 -4.56
N ILE A 76 3.80 10.00 -4.01
CA ILE A 76 3.59 10.06 -2.56
C ILE A 76 3.59 8.63 -2.02
N VAL A 77 4.61 8.32 -1.23
CA VAL A 77 4.91 6.97 -0.71
C VAL A 77 5.05 7.00 0.82
N THR A 78 4.29 7.85 1.45
CA THR A 78 4.17 7.93 2.92
C THR A 78 3.23 6.83 3.44
N SER A 79 3.04 6.72 4.75
CA SER A 79 1.83 6.07 5.28
C SER A 79 0.59 6.87 4.87
N VAL A 80 -0.60 6.24 4.87
CA VAL A 80 -1.85 6.95 4.57
C VAL A 80 -2.08 8.12 5.54
N ALA A 81 -1.73 7.97 6.81
CA ALA A 81 -1.78 9.04 7.80
C ALA A 81 -0.94 10.29 7.42
N GLY A 82 0.08 10.12 6.59
CA GLY A 82 0.90 11.22 6.08
C GLY A 82 0.47 11.78 4.72
N LEU A 83 -0.55 11.18 4.09
CA LEU A 83 -0.93 11.53 2.72
C LEU A 83 -1.53 12.93 2.61
N ARG A 84 -2.53 13.25 3.45
CA ARG A 84 -3.19 14.57 3.46
C ARG A 84 -2.20 15.68 3.70
N SER A 85 -1.39 15.57 4.75
CA SER A 85 -0.36 16.57 5.06
C SER A 85 0.67 16.70 3.93
N SER A 86 1.02 15.63 3.23
CA SER A 86 1.90 15.70 2.05
C SER A 86 1.24 16.44 0.90
N ALA A 87 -0.05 16.23 0.64
CA ALA A 87 -0.80 16.96 -0.38
C ALA A 87 -0.95 18.45 -0.05
N GLU A 88 -1.18 18.78 1.23
CA GLU A 88 -1.21 20.17 1.71
C GLU A 88 0.15 20.87 1.53
N LEU A 89 1.25 20.18 1.81
CA LEU A 89 2.60 20.69 1.57
C LEU A 89 2.83 20.95 0.07
N LEU A 90 2.37 20.06 -0.82
CA LEU A 90 2.43 20.31 -2.28
C LEU A 90 1.65 21.57 -2.66
N LYS A 91 0.45 21.76 -2.12
CA LYS A 91 -0.36 22.95 -2.34
C LYS A 91 0.34 24.22 -1.87
N GLN A 92 0.90 24.21 -0.66
CA GLN A 92 1.62 25.34 -0.06
C GLN A 92 2.87 25.73 -0.86
N ASN A 93 3.55 24.75 -1.47
CA ASN A 93 4.71 24.98 -2.35
C ASN A 93 4.33 25.28 -3.81
N GLY A 94 3.06 25.54 -4.12
CA GLY A 94 2.60 25.84 -5.49
C GLY A 94 2.65 24.65 -6.46
N ALA A 95 2.96 23.45 -5.96
CA ALA A 95 3.16 22.22 -6.74
C ALA A 95 1.90 21.34 -6.84
N GLY A 96 0.75 21.81 -6.36
CA GLY A 96 -0.52 21.06 -6.39
C GLY A 96 -1.04 20.74 -7.79
N HIS A 97 -0.51 21.38 -8.83
CA HIS A 97 -0.84 21.16 -10.25
C HIS A 97 -0.02 20.02 -10.89
N LEU A 98 1.08 19.59 -10.26
CA LEU A 98 1.93 18.54 -10.79
C LEU A 98 1.18 17.20 -10.86
N PRO A 99 1.52 16.33 -11.83
CA PRO A 99 1.01 14.95 -11.84
C PRO A 99 1.39 14.20 -10.57
N ILE A 100 0.43 13.52 -9.92
CA ILE A 100 0.63 12.84 -8.62
C ILE A 100 0.17 11.40 -8.69
N LEU A 101 1.02 10.46 -8.24
CA LEU A 101 0.66 9.08 -7.96
C LEU A 101 0.79 8.80 -6.47
N ALA A 102 -0.30 8.38 -5.83
CA ALA A 102 -0.27 7.80 -4.50
C ALA A 102 0.17 6.33 -4.58
N ALA A 103 1.26 5.97 -3.93
CA ALA A 103 1.74 4.60 -3.80
C ALA A 103 1.60 4.04 -2.37
N CYS A 104 0.96 4.79 -1.48
CA CYS A 104 0.47 4.33 -0.18
C CYS A 104 -0.85 3.58 -0.34
N LYS A 105 -1.13 2.64 0.58
CA LYS A 105 -2.25 1.69 0.47
C LYS A 105 -3.02 1.66 1.79
N GLY A 106 -4.30 2.02 1.76
CA GLY A 106 -5.17 2.05 2.93
C GLY A 106 -6.30 3.04 2.78
N PHE A 107 -7.08 3.17 3.83
CA PHE A 107 -8.10 4.21 4.01
C PHE A 107 -7.55 5.26 4.97
N GLU A 108 -7.90 6.51 4.75
CA GLU A 108 -7.59 7.58 5.69
C GLU A 108 -8.45 7.42 6.95
N GLN A 109 -7.80 7.49 8.10
CA GLN A 109 -8.46 7.38 9.39
C GLN A 109 -9.50 8.49 9.56
N ASP A 110 -10.58 8.21 10.27
CA ASP A 110 -11.71 9.08 10.59
C ASP A 110 -12.58 9.48 9.39
N THR A 111 -12.05 9.55 8.18
CA THR A 111 -12.81 9.93 6.97
C THR A 111 -13.24 8.71 6.14
N GLY A 112 -12.48 7.61 6.20
CA GLY A 112 -12.69 6.42 5.36
C GLY A 112 -12.42 6.69 3.87
N LEU A 113 -11.72 7.76 3.53
CA LEU A 113 -11.39 8.09 2.15
C LEU A 113 -10.25 7.22 1.62
N LEU A 114 -10.38 6.83 0.35
CA LEU A 114 -9.28 6.21 -0.39
C LEU A 114 -8.21 7.25 -0.75
N THR A 115 -6.98 6.82 -0.96
CA THR A 115 -5.83 7.70 -1.16
C THR A 115 -6.03 8.74 -2.27
N PHE A 116 -6.61 8.35 -3.41
CA PHE A 116 -6.88 9.29 -4.49
C PHE A 116 -8.01 10.28 -4.16
N GLN A 117 -8.97 9.90 -3.32
CA GLN A 117 -10.05 10.78 -2.86
C GLN A 117 -9.50 11.86 -1.93
N VAL A 118 -8.59 11.50 -1.01
CA VAL A 118 -7.86 12.47 -0.17
C VAL A 118 -7.13 13.49 -1.04
N LEU A 119 -6.41 13.03 -2.06
CA LEU A 119 -5.70 13.93 -2.98
C LEU A 119 -6.66 14.85 -3.74
N LYS A 120 -7.79 14.34 -4.21
CA LYS A 120 -8.81 15.16 -4.92
C LYS A 120 -9.47 16.18 -4.01
N GLU A 121 -9.67 15.86 -2.74
CA GLU A 121 -10.23 16.81 -1.77
C GLU A 121 -9.27 17.98 -1.49
N VAL A 122 -7.97 17.68 -1.30
CA VAL A 122 -6.96 18.71 -1.02
C VAL A 122 -6.59 19.52 -2.27
N LEU A 123 -6.58 18.86 -3.44
CA LEU A 123 -6.12 19.39 -4.74
C LEU A 123 -7.23 19.24 -5.81
N PRO A 124 -8.39 19.92 -5.66
CA PRO A 124 -9.58 19.66 -6.48
C PRO A 124 -9.38 20.04 -7.98
N ASP A 125 -8.47 20.95 -8.28
CA ASP A 125 -8.18 21.37 -9.65
C ASP A 125 -7.21 20.44 -10.39
N ASN A 126 -6.54 19.53 -9.66
CA ASN A 126 -5.58 18.62 -10.28
C ASN A 126 -6.29 17.46 -10.99
N LYS A 127 -6.14 17.39 -12.31
CA LYS A 127 -6.74 16.34 -13.17
C LYS A 127 -5.81 15.14 -13.40
N LYS A 128 -4.56 15.20 -12.88
CA LYS A 128 -3.54 14.15 -13.03
C LYS A 128 -3.21 13.51 -11.68
N ILE A 129 -4.23 12.95 -11.02
CA ILE A 129 -4.14 12.18 -9.78
C ILE A 129 -4.39 10.71 -10.08
N GLY A 130 -3.54 9.84 -9.57
CA GLY A 130 -3.67 8.41 -9.72
C GLY A 130 -3.11 7.63 -8.53
N VAL A 131 -3.20 6.31 -8.63
CA VAL A 131 -2.67 5.36 -7.65
C VAL A 131 -1.73 4.36 -8.33
N LEU A 132 -0.72 3.90 -7.60
CA LEU A 132 0.18 2.83 -7.99
C LEU A 132 0.04 1.67 -7.01
N SER A 133 -0.43 0.51 -7.47
CA SER A 133 -0.67 -0.66 -6.62
C SER A 133 -0.40 -1.96 -7.39
N GLY A 134 -0.25 -3.06 -6.65
CA GLY A 134 0.03 -4.39 -7.21
C GLY A 134 1.09 -5.13 -6.41
N PRO A 135 1.44 -6.37 -6.82
CA PRO A 135 2.40 -7.21 -6.12
C PRO A 135 3.82 -6.62 -6.23
N SER A 136 4.32 -6.09 -5.13
CA SER A 136 5.56 -5.33 -5.12
C SER A 136 6.21 -5.27 -3.73
N PHE A 137 7.15 -6.18 -3.47
CA PHE A 137 8.01 -6.05 -2.31
C PHE A 137 9.19 -5.12 -2.59
N ALA A 138 9.43 -4.18 -1.69
CA ALA A 138 10.48 -3.17 -1.82
C ALA A 138 11.87 -3.78 -2.03
N GLN A 139 12.21 -4.81 -1.25
CA GLN A 139 13.50 -5.49 -1.36
C GLN A 139 13.69 -6.19 -2.71
N GLU A 140 12.63 -6.77 -3.27
CA GLU A 140 12.69 -7.44 -4.56
C GLU A 140 12.91 -6.43 -5.70
N LEU A 141 12.16 -5.32 -5.69
CA LEU A 141 12.36 -4.24 -6.66
C LEU A 141 13.77 -3.64 -6.56
N ALA A 142 14.27 -3.40 -5.36
CA ALA A 142 15.63 -2.89 -5.16
C ALA A 142 16.72 -3.85 -5.64
N LYS A 143 16.46 -5.17 -5.58
CA LYS A 143 17.31 -6.21 -6.17
C LYS A 143 17.15 -6.35 -7.70
N GLN A 144 16.37 -5.49 -8.33
CA GLN A 144 16.05 -5.57 -9.76
C GLN A 144 15.37 -6.88 -10.17
N LEU A 145 14.60 -7.49 -9.27
CA LEU A 145 13.77 -8.65 -9.60
C LEU A 145 12.49 -8.20 -10.30
N PRO A 146 12.01 -8.96 -11.30
CA PRO A 146 10.84 -8.58 -12.07
C PRO A 146 9.59 -8.41 -11.20
N CYS A 147 8.86 -7.32 -11.40
CA CYS A 147 7.56 -7.10 -10.80
C CYS A 147 6.57 -6.51 -11.81
N ALA A 148 5.29 -6.56 -11.49
CA ALA A 148 4.24 -5.97 -12.30
C ALA A 148 3.25 -5.23 -11.39
N VAL A 149 2.95 -3.98 -11.74
CA VAL A 149 2.06 -3.11 -10.96
C VAL A 149 1.05 -2.41 -11.85
N VAL A 150 -0.02 -1.91 -11.25
CA VAL A 150 -1.08 -1.17 -11.94
C VAL A 150 -0.95 0.31 -11.58
N LEU A 151 -0.96 1.15 -12.61
CA LEU A 151 -1.15 2.58 -12.53
C LEU A 151 -2.60 2.87 -12.90
N ALA A 152 -3.36 3.43 -11.97
CA ALA A 152 -4.76 3.75 -12.22
C ALA A 152 -5.07 5.23 -11.99
N SER A 153 -5.85 5.81 -12.90
CA SER A 153 -6.39 7.17 -12.79
C SER A 153 -7.71 7.27 -13.54
N GLU A 154 -8.59 8.18 -13.12
CA GLU A 154 -9.79 8.52 -13.90
C GLU A 154 -9.46 9.20 -15.24
N ASN A 155 -8.27 9.80 -15.36
CA ASN A 155 -7.78 10.43 -16.58
C ASN A 155 -7.09 9.37 -17.47
N GLN A 156 -7.84 8.77 -18.38
CA GLN A 156 -7.35 7.73 -19.28
C GLN A 156 -6.19 8.20 -20.15
N GLU A 157 -6.27 9.38 -20.73
CA GLU A 157 -5.22 9.91 -21.61
C GLU A 157 -3.89 10.03 -20.88
N TRP A 158 -3.94 10.49 -19.62
CA TRP A 158 -2.74 10.55 -18.79
C TRP A 158 -2.18 9.17 -18.45
N VAL A 159 -3.02 8.18 -18.20
CA VAL A 159 -2.58 6.79 -17.98
C VAL A 159 -1.87 6.25 -19.23
N GLU A 160 -2.46 6.45 -20.42
CA GLU A 160 -1.89 6.01 -21.69
C GLU A 160 -0.55 6.70 -22.00
N GLU A 161 -0.39 7.97 -21.62
CA GLU A 161 0.87 8.73 -21.73
C GLU A 161 1.93 8.22 -20.73
N LEU A 162 1.53 8.03 -19.45
CA LEU A 162 2.48 7.83 -18.36
C LEU A 162 2.98 6.38 -18.27
N VAL A 163 2.13 5.39 -18.53
CA VAL A 163 2.49 3.96 -18.45
C VAL A 163 3.73 3.62 -19.29
N PRO A 164 3.81 3.97 -20.58
CA PRO A 164 5.01 3.69 -21.38
C PRO A 164 6.27 4.39 -20.86
N ARG A 165 6.12 5.57 -20.27
CA ARG A 165 7.26 6.38 -19.76
C ARG A 165 7.86 5.82 -18.47
N LEU A 166 7.05 5.14 -17.65
CA LEU A 166 7.46 4.54 -16.38
C LEU A 166 7.77 3.04 -16.49
N ASN A 167 7.34 2.40 -17.60
CA ASN A 167 7.58 0.99 -17.83
C ASN A 167 9.07 0.72 -18.04
N THR A 168 9.57 -0.32 -17.40
CA THR A 168 10.99 -0.73 -17.51
C THR A 168 11.08 -2.23 -17.76
N SER A 169 12.30 -2.74 -18.01
CA SER A 169 12.54 -4.18 -18.13
C SER A 169 12.32 -4.95 -16.81
N VAL A 170 12.35 -4.25 -15.67
CA VAL A 170 12.20 -4.82 -14.32
C VAL A 170 10.80 -4.62 -13.78
N MET A 171 10.24 -3.43 -13.95
CA MET A 171 8.89 -3.12 -13.45
C MET A 171 7.94 -2.89 -14.62
N ARG A 172 7.06 -3.87 -14.85
CA ARG A 172 6.02 -3.78 -15.87
C ARG A 172 4.79 -3.05 -15.32
N LEU A 173 4.38 -1.99 -16.01
CA LEU A 173 3.19 -1.23 -15.65
C LEU A 173 2.00 -1.61 -16.53
N TYR A 174 0.83 -1.71 -15.91
CA TYR A 174 -0.45 -1.86 -16.57
C TYR A 174 -1.34 -0.67 -16.23
N GLY A 175 -1.94 -0.05 -17.24
CA GLY A 175 -2.86 1.06 -17.06
C GLY A 175 -4.26 0.59 -16.69
N SER A 176 -4.98 1.38 -15.87
CA SER A 176 -6.38 1.16 -15.53
C SER A 176 -7.11 2.49 -15.35
N THR A 177 -8.40 2.52 -15.67
CA THR A 177 -9.30 3.63 -15.31
C THR A 177 -10.12 3.34 -14.05
N ASP A 178 -10.08 2.10 -13.55
CA ASP A 178 -10.76 1.71 -12.31
C ASP A 178 -9.89 2.03 -11.09
N VAL A 179 -9.77 3.32 -10.78
CA VAL A 179 -8.96 3.81 -9.65
C VAL A 179 -9.51 3.33 -8.31
N ILE A 180 -10.84 3.16 -8.19
CA ILE A 180 -11.49 2.65 -6.98
C ILE A 180 -11.06 1.20 -6.74
N GLY A 181 -11.20 0.33 -7.74
CA GLY A 181 -10.84 -1.07 -7.62
C GLY A 181 -9.37 -1.27 -7.26
N VAL A 182 -8.48 -0.55 -7.92
CA VAL A 182 -7.03 -0.61 -7.64
C VAL A 182 -6.70 -0.12 -6.25
N ALA A 183 -7.33 0.95 -5.76
CA ALA A 183 -7.11 1.48 -4.42
C ALA A 183 -7.67 0.55 -3.33
N VAL A 184 -8.90 0.04 -3.48
CA VAL A 184 -9.54 -0.88 -2.52
C VAL A 184 -8.77 -2.19 -2.41
N GLY A 185 -8.39 -2.79 -3.56
CA GLY A 185 -7.58 -4.01 -3.58
C GLY A 185 -6.30 -3.86 -2.77
N GLY A 186 -5.54 -2.78 -3.02
CA GLY A 186 -4.32 -2.47 -2.28
C GLY A 186 -4.52 -2.20 -0.80
N ALA A 187 -5.64 -1.58 -0.41
CA ALA A 187 -5.95 -1.24 0.98
C ALA A 187 -6.34 -2.48 1.79
N VAL A 188 -7.32 -3.25 1.31
CA VAL A 188 -7.94 -4.34 2.09
C VAL A 188 -7.09 -5.60 2.16
N LYS A 189 -6.24 -5.86 1.15
CA LYS A 189 -5.34 -7.03 1.18
C LYS A 189 -4.49 -7.13 2.45
N ASN A 190 -4.12 -5.99 3.03
CA ASN A 190 -3.29 -5.93 4.24
C ASN A 190 -4.02 -6.52 5.45
N VAL A 191 -5.33 -6.33 5.53
CA VAL A 191 -6.20 -6.96 6.54
C VAL A 191 -6.20 -8.48 6.35
N MET A 192 -6.38 -8.95 5.12
CA MET A 192 -6.41 -10.38 4.81
C MET A 192 -5.05 -11.05 5.09
N ALA A 193 -3.95 -10.32 4.92
CA ALA A 193 -2.63 -10.82 5.25
C ALA A 193 -2.43 -11.05 6.77
N ILE A 194 -3.05 -10.23 7.61
CA ILE A 194 -3.07 -10.48 9.08
C ILE A 194 -3.84 -11.76 9.38
N ALA A 195 -5.02 -11.96 8.76
CA ALA A 195 -5.81 -13.19 8.94
C ALA A 195 -5.06 -14.45 8.53
N THR A 196 -4.39 -14.40 7.37
CA THR A 196 -3.61 -15.56 6.91
C THR A 196 -2.38 -15.82 7.78
N GLY A 197 -1.72 -14.76 8.26
CA GLY A 197 -0.63 -14.89 9.24
C GLY A 197 -1.08 -15.51 10.56
N LEU A 198 -2.27 -15.12 11.05
CA LEU A 198 -2.88 -15.70 12.24
C LEU A 198 -3.14 -17.21 12.06
N SER A 199 -3.76 -17.59 10.92
CA SER A 199 -4.01 -19.00 10.57
C SER A 199 -2.73 -19.82 10.44
N ASP A 200 -1.69 -19.25 9.85
CA ASP A 200 -0.39 -19.89 9.72
C ASP A 200 0.28 -20.12 11.08
N GLY A 201 0.25 -19.11 11.96
CA GLY A 201 0.84 -19.21 13.30
C GLY A 201 0.10 -20.18 14.23
N LEU A 202 -1.20 -20.41 13.98
CA LEU A 202 -2.00 -21.44 14.65
C LEU A 202 -1.88 -22.83 13.99
N GLU A 203 -1.01 -22.97 12.98
CA GLU A 203 -0.70 -24.23 12.30
C GLU A 203 -1.91 -24.91 11.60
N TYR A 204 -2.91 -24.14 11.15
CA TYR A 204 -4.09 -24.68 10.44
C TYR A 204 -3.80 -25.19 9.02
N GLY A 205 -2.60 -24.95 8.52
CA GLY A 205 -2.08 -25.54 7.29
C GLY A 205 -2.48 -24.77 6.01
N LEU A 206 -2.02 -25.32 4.87
CA LEU A 206 -2.13 -24.64 3.57
C LEU A 206 -3.57 -24.58 3.03
N ASN A 207 -4.41 -25.56 3.35
CA ASN A 207 -5.81 -25.57 2.94
C ASN A 207 -6.58 -24.39 3.57
N ALA A 208 -6.37 -24.14 4.86
CA ALA A 208 -6.97 -23.02 5.58
C ALA A 208 -6.49 -21.66 4.99
N ARG A 209 -5.18 -21.55 4.71
CA ARG A 209 -4.64 -20.36 4.04
C ARG A 209 -5.28 -20.13 2.67
N ALA A 210 -5.40 -21.16 1.84
CA ALA A 210 -6.03 -21.06 0.51
C ALA A 210 -7.49 -20.62 0.63
N ALA A 211 -8.25 -21.19 1.56
CA ALA A 211 -9.62 -20.80 1.85
C ALA A 211 -9.73 -19.34 2.30
N LEU A 212 -8.86 -18.89 3.22
CA LEU A 212 -8.83 -17.50 3.69
C LEU A 212 -8.50 -16.51 2.57
N VAL A 213 -7.54 -16.83 1.69
CA VAL A 213 -7.20 -15.98 0.53
C VAL A 213 -8.39 -15.86 -0.41
N THR A 214 -9.03 -16.98 -0.74
CA THR A 214 -10.21 -17.02 -1.64
C THR A 214 -11.39 -16.25 -1.04
N ARG A 215 -11.70 -16.50 0.23
CA ARG A 215 -12.80 -15.80 0.93
C ARG A 215 -12.49 -14.33 1.17
N GLY A 216 -11.23 -14.00 1.44
CA GLY A 216 -10.76 -12.62 1.54
C GLY A 216 -10.92 -11.87 0.23
N LEU A 217 -10.57 -12.48 -0.90
CA LEU A 217 -10.81 -11.90 -2.22
C LEU A 217 -12.30 -11.62 -2.45
N ALA A 218 -13.17 -12.55 -2.05
CA ALA A 218 -14.62 -12.35 -2.15
C ALA A 218 -15.13 -11.18 -1.29
N GLU A 219 -14.58 -11.00 -0.06
CA GLU A 219 -14.90 -9.82 0.77
C GLU A 219 -14.44 -8.52 0.10
N ILE A 220 -13.19 -8.48 -0.38
CA ILE A 220 -12.64 -7.33 -1.09
C ILE A 220 -13.50 -6.99 -2.31
N THR A 221 -13.88 -8.00 -3.09
CA THR A 221 -14.67 -7.80 -4.32
C THR A 221 -16.04 -7.21 -4.01
N ARG A 222 -16.72 -7.70 -2.95
CA ARG A 222 -18.02 -7.16 -2.54
C ARG A 222 -17.92 -5.69 -2.14
N LEU A 223 -16.96 -5.36 -1.29
CA LEU A 223 -16.74 -3.97 -0.86
C LEU A 223 -16.38 -3.07 -2.04
N ALA A 224 -15.41 -3.48 -2.86
CA ALA A 224 -14.98 -2.73 -4.03
C ALA A 224 -16.15 -2.46 -5.00
N SER A 225 -16.97 -3.48 -5.28
CA SER A 225 -18.13 -3.35 -6.16
C SER A 225 -19.19 -2.40 -5.59
N ALA A 226 -19.45 -2.46 -4.28
CA ALA A 226 -20.37 -1.53 -3.62
C ALA A 226 -19.86 -0.08 -3.64
N MET A 227 -18.55 0.11 -3.66
CA MET A 227 -17.92 1.43 -3.81
C MET A 227 -17.85 1.90 -5.29
N GLY A 228 -18.28 1.09 -6.25
CA GLY A 228 -18.32 1.43 -7.69
C GLY A 228 -17.15 0.90 -8.53
N ALA A 229 -16.33 0.01 -7.97
CA ALA A 229 -15.25 -0.64 -8.72
C ALA A 229 -15.77 -1.72 -9.68
N GLN A 230 -14.96 -2.05 -10.69
CA GLN A 230 -15.24 -3.13 -11.61
C GLN A 230 -14.77 -4.47 -11.00
N PRO A 231 -15.65 -5.51 -10.89
CA PRO A 231 -15.27 -6.80 -10.29
C PRO A 231 -14.05 -7.46 -10.97
N LYS A 232 -13.88 -7.26 -12.28
CA LYS A 232 -12.73 -7.80 -13.04
C LYS A 232 -11.37 -7.28 -12.53
N THR A 233 -11.31 -6.08 -11.92
CA THR A 233 -10.09 -5.52 -11.37
C THR A 233 -9.56 -6.38 -10.21
N MET A 234 -10.46 -7.02 -9.46
CA MET A 234 -10.08 -7.92 -8.36
C MET A 234 -9.41 -9.21 -8.84
N MET A 235 -9.64 -9.62 -10.08
CA MET A 235 -8.97 -10.78 -10.70
C MET A 235 -7.60 -10.43 -11.31
N GLY A 236 -7.20 -9.17 -11.23
CA GLY A 236 -5.93 -8.66 -11.75
C GLY A 236 -4.84 -8.50 -10.70
N LEU A 237 -3.76 -7.81 -11.11
CA LEU A 237 -2.57 -7.58 -10.27
C LEU A 237 -2.88 -6.82 -8.98
N ALA A 238 -3.70 -5.76 -9.04
CA ALA A 238 -4.04 -4.96 -7.86
C ALA A 238 -5.04 -5.64 -6.91
N GLY A 239 -5.72 -6.69 -7.36
CA GLY A 239 -6.60 -7.55 -6.57
C GLY A 239 -5.88 -8.82 -6.12
N ILE A 240 -6.19 -9.94 -6.79
CA ILE A 240 -5.69 -11.28 -6.40
C ILE A 240 -4.16 -11.37 -6.43
N GLY A 241 -3.48 -10.69 -7.37
CA GLY A 241 -2.02 -10.74 -7.47
C GLY A 241 -1.34 -10.19 -6.21
N ASP A 242 -1.73 -8.99 -5.77
CA ASP A 242 -1.18 -8.34 -4.58
C ASP A 242 -1.66 -9.03 -3.28
N LEU A 243 -2.88 -9.58 -3.30
CA LEU A 243 -3.41 -10.37 -2.18
C LEU A 243 -2.58 -11.65 -1.95
N ILE A 244 -2.35 -12.46 -2.99
CA ILE A 244 -1.56 -13.70 -2.89
C ILE A 244 -0.16 -13.37 -2.38
N LEU A 245 0.54 -12.42 -2.99
CA LEU A 245 1.89 -12.03 -2.57
C LEU A 245 1.93 -11.64 -1.09
N THR A 246 0.96 -10.84 -0.64
CA THR A 246 0.94 -10.30 0.72
C THR A 246 0.54 -11.36 1.75
N CYS A 247 -0.35 -12.28 1.40
CA CYS A 247 -0.82 -13.36 2.27
C CYS A 247 0.17 -14.54 2.37
N THR A 248 1.05 -14.75 1.39
CA THR A 248 1.96 -15.91 1.35
C THR A 248 3.42 -15.54 1.52
N GLY A 249 3.81 -14.30 1.19
CA GLY A 249 5.20 -13.88 1.20
C GLY A 249 5.78 -13.69 2.59
N ALA A 250 6.99 -14.18 2.81
CA ALA A 250 7.72 -14.03 4.08
C ALA A 250 8.09 -12.57 4.40
N LEU A 251 8.20 -11.72 3.39
CA LEU A 251 8.50 -10.30 3.53
C LEU A 251 7.26 -9.47 3.93
N SER A 252 6.06 -10.07 3.97
CA SER A 252 4.83 -9.38 4.34
C SER A 252 4.80 -9.03 5.82
N ARG A 253 4.93 -7.73 6.14
CA ARG A 253 4.82 -7.23 7.51
C ARG A 253 3.46 -7.52 8.14
N ASN A 254 2.38 -7.38 7.37
CA ASN A 254 1.04 -7.66 7.85
C ASN A 254 0.83 -9.14 8.18
N ARG A 255 1.37 -10.06 7.34
CA ARG A 255 1.37 -11.49 7.67
C ARG A 255 2.17 -11.77 8.95
N ARG A 256 3.31 -11.11 9.15
CA ARG A 256 4.11 -11.22 10.39
C ARG A 256 3.35 -10.72 11.63
N VAL A 257 2.51 -9.69 11.49
CA VAL A 257 1.60 -9.28 12.59
C VAL A 257 0.70 -10.46 12.98
N GLY A 258 0.05 -11.10 12.02
CA GLY A 258 -0.81 -12.26 12.29
C GLY A 258 -0.07 -13.40 12.98
N LEU A 259 1.15 -13.73 12.52
CA LEU A 259 2.02 -14.74 13.16
C LEU A 259 2.31 -14.42 14.63
N GLY A 260 2.70 -13.16 14.94
CA GLY A 260 2.99 -12.75 16.31
C GLY A 260 1.75 -12.75 17.22
N LEU A 261 0.58 -12.41 16.69
CA LEU A 261 -0.69 -12.50 17.44
C LEU A 261 -1.06 -13.98 17.73
N ALA A 262 -0.77 -14.91 16.82
CA ALA A 262 -0.97 -16.34 17.02
C ALA A 262 -0.09 -16.91 18.14
N GLU A 263 1.12 -16.35 18.32
CA GLU A 263 2.03 -16.70 19.43
C GLU A 263 1.54 -16.15 20.80
N GLY A 264 0.40 -15.46 20.84
CA GLY A 264 -0.14 -14.85 22.06
C GLY A 264 0.53 -13.53 22.46
N LYS A 265 1.36 -12.95 21.59
CA LYS A 265 1.98 -11.65 21.85
C LYS A 265 0.95 -10.53 21.77
N GLU A 266 1.13 -9.52 22.62
CA GLU A 266 0.35 -8.29 22.54
C GLU A 266 0.64 -7.54 21.23
N LEU A 267 -0.39 -6.94 20.63
CA LEU A 267 -0.25 -6.20 19.36
C LEU A 267 0.90 -5.18 19.38
N HIS A 268 1.02 -4.42 20.48
CA HIS A 268 2.08 -3.43 20.63
C HIS A 268 3.49 -4.06 20.57
N GLN A 269 3.67 -5.21 21.22
CA GLN A 269 4.95 -5.94 21.19
C GLN A 269 5.30 -6.39 19.78
N VAL A 270 4.31 -6.95 19.06
CA VAL A 270 4.49 -7.38 17.66
C VAL A 270 4.88 -6.20 16.75
N LEU A 271 4.23 -5.05 16.92
CA LEU A 271 4.54 -3.85 16.13
C LEU A 271 5.95 -3.31 16.40
N VAL A 272 6.41 -3.35 17.65
CA VAL A 272 7.78 -2.99 18.03
C VAL A 272 8.81 -3.94 17.42
N GLU A 273 8.57 -5.26 17.48
CA GLU A 273 9.45 -6.28 16.89
C GLU A 273 9.57 -6.15 15.35
N ILE A 274 8.49 -5.75 14.68
CA ILE A 274 8.48 -5.52 13.22
C ILE A 274 9.23 -4.23 12.86
N GLY A 275 9.34 -3.28 13.80
CA GLY A 275 10.15 -2.06 13.67
C GLY A 275 9.57 -0.98 12.74
N HIS A 276 8.36 -1.17 12.22
CA HIS A 276 7.70 -0.24 11.30
C HIS A 276 6.18 -0.28 11.45
N VAL A 277 5.51 0.78 11.01
CA VAL A 277 4.03 0.83 10.96
C VAL A 277 3.50 -0.30 10.08
N SER A 278 2.59 -1.09 10.62
CA SER A 278 1.80 -2.06 9.85
C SER A 278 0.48 -1.39 9.44
N GLU A 279 0.39 -1.01 8.17
CA GLU A 279 -0.81 -0.31 7.65
C GLU A 279 -2.08 -1.15 7.78
N GLY A 280 -1.97 -2.49 7.75
CA GLY A 280 -3.12 -3.37 7.92
C GLY A 280 -3.84 -3.19 9.24
N VAL A 281 -3.11 -2.94 10.33
CA VAL A 281 -3.71 -2.77 11.68
C VAL A 281 -4.59 -1.53 11.73
N SER A 282 -4.06 -0.38 11.31
CA SER A 282 -4.84 0.87 11.27
C SER A 282 -5.99 0.82 10.25
N THR A 283 -5.84 0.00 9.21
CA THR A 283 -6.85 -0.13 8.14
C THR A 283 -8.03 -1.03 8.52
N ILE A 284 -7.89 -1.96 9.49
CA ILE A 284 -8.97 -2.90 9.86
C ILE A 284 -10.24 -2.15 10.24
N GLU A 285 -10.12 -1.17 11.13
CA GLU A 285 -11.28 -0.40 11.63
C GLU A 285 -11.94 0.40 10.52
N GLU A 286 -11.14 1.06 9.67
CA GLU A 286 -11.66 1.85 8.56
C GLU A 286 -12.33 0.98 7.47
N VAL A 287 -11.79 -0.20 7.19
CA VAL A 287 -12.43 -1.18 6.29
C VAL A 287 -13.76 -1.65 6.87
N PHE A 288 -13.81 -1.95 8.17
CA PHE A 288 -15.04 -2.35 8.84
C PHE A 288 -16.10 -1.24 8.81
N ASN A 289 -15.72 0.00 9.16
CA ASN A 289 -16.61 1.16 9.14
C ASN A 289 -17.14 1.44 7.73
N THR A 290 -16.26 1.34 6.72
CA THR A 290 -16.65 1.48 5.32
C THR A 290 -17.60 0.38 4.89
N ALA A 291 -17.35 -0.88 5.28
CA ALA A 291 -18.23 -2.00 4.99
C ALA A 291 -19.62 -1.80 5.62
N CYS A 292 -19.69 -1.32 6.85
CA CYS A 292 -20.96 -0.96 7.50
C CYS A 292 -21.70 0.14 6.73
N LYS A 293 -21.02 1.19 6.31
CA LYS A 293 -21.60 2.29 5.52
C LYS A 293 -22.21 1.79 4.20
N TYR A 294 -21.57 0.82 3.55
CA TYR A 294 -22.07 0.23 2.30
C TYR A 294 -22.93 -1.02 2.53
N GLN A 295 -23.22 -1.39 3.78
CA GLN A 295 -24.02 -2.57 4.17
C GLN A 295 -23.44 -3.89 3.62
N ILE A 296 -22.13 -4.03 3.62
CA ILE A 296 -21.41 -5.20 3.13
C ILE A 296 -20.91 -6.08 4.28
N ASP A 297 -21.25 -7.37 4.22
CA ASP A 297 -20.78 -8.37 5.18
C ASP A 297 -19.30 -8.73 4.90
N MET A 298 -18.43 -8.42 5.88
CA MET A 298 -17.00 -8.70 5.84
C MET A 298 -16.56 -9.46 7.10
N PRO A 299 -16.90 -10.75 7.21
CA PRO A 299 -16.68 -11.52 8.42
C PRO A 299 -15.19 -11.69 8.82
N ILE A 300 -14.27 -11.83 7.87
CA ILE A 300 -12.84 -11.92 8.19
C ILE A 300 -12.37 -10.59 8.81
N THR A 301 -12.73 -9.47 8.21
CA THR A 301 -12.41 -8.14 8.73
C THR A 301 -13.01 -7.92 10.12
N GLN A 302 -14.27 -8.29 10.32
CA GLN A 302 -14.99 -8.14 11.60
C GLN A 302 -14.35 -8.95 12.73
N THR A 303 -14.02 -10.22 12.48
CA THR A 303 -13.37 -11.06 13.50
C THR A 303 -11.94 -10.60 13.83
N LEU A 304 -11.21 -10.07 12.87
CA LEU A 304 -9.91 -9.45 13.13
C LEU A 304 -10.05 -8.17 13.98
N LEU A 305 -11.07 -7.36 13.73
CA LEU A 305 -11.34 -6.17 14.56
C LEU A 305 -11.61 -6.58 16.01
N GLN A 306 -12.45 -7.63 16.24
CA GLN A 306 -12.73 -8.16 17.56
C GLN A 306 -11.46 -8.71 18.25
N LEU A 307 -10.57 -9.37 17.50
CA LEU A 307 -9.27 -9.80 18.03
C LEU A 307 -8.41 -8.62 18.50
N ILE A 308 -8.30 -7.59 17.69
CA ILE A 308 -7.48 -6.40 18.03
C ILE A 308 -8.06 -5.66 19.23
N ARG A 309 -9.38 -5.63 19.36
CA ARG A 309 -10.10 -5.07 20.51
C ARG A 309 -10.08 -5.97 21.75
N LYS A 310 -9.42 -7.15 21.66
CA LYS A 310 -9.35 -8.17 22.73
C LYS A 310 -10.72 -8.74 23.14
N GLU A 311 -11.68 -8.70 22.24
CA GLU A 311 -13.00 -9.30 22.40
C GLU A 311 -13.02 -10.79 22.05
N MET A 312 -12.00 -11.26 21.32
CA MET A 312 -11.81 -12.66 20.91
C MET A 312 -10.34 -13.06 21.04
N THR A 313 -10.12 -14.36 21.32
CA THR A 313 -8.79 -14.95 21.23
C THR A 313 -8.45 -15.36 19.79
N PRO A 314 -7.17 -15.59 19.46
CA PRO A 314 -6.76 -16.10 18.15
C PRO A 314 -7.52 -17.37 17.72
N GLN A 315 -7.72 -18.32 18.62
CA GLN A 315 -8.45 -19.57 18.36
C GLN A 315 -9.91 -19.31 18.04
N GLN A 316 -10.57 -18.46 18.85
CA GLN A 316 -11.99 -18.09 18.65
C GLN A 316 -12.24 -17.41 17.31
N VAL A 317 -11.28 -16.63 16.78
CA VAL A 317 -11.37 -16.04 15.44
C VAL A 317 -11.56 -17.10 14.37
N VAL A 318 -10.74 -18.15 14.42
CA VAL A 318 -10.81 -19.22 13.41
C VAL A 318 -12.05 -20.08 13.59
N GLU A 319 -12.39 -20.47 14.83
CA GLU A 319 -13.64 -21.17 15.13
C GLU A 319 -14.86 -20.42 14.61
N ARG A 320 -14.95 -19.14 14.87
CA ARG A 320 -16.04 -18.25 14.38
C ARG A 320 -16.15 -18.22 12.86
N LEU A 321 -15.01 -18.25 12.15
CA LEU A 321 -15.01 -18.27 10.68
C LEU A 321 -15.43 -19.64 10.13
N MET A 322 -15.14 -20.74 10.85
CA MET A 322 -15.51 -22.11 10.47
C MET A 322 -16.95 -22.47 10.81
N GLU A 323 -17.53 -21.90 11.85
CA GLU A 323 -18.93 -22.14 12.29
C GLU A 323 -19.99 -21.50 11.39
N ARG A 324 -19.60 -20.71 10.41
CA ARG A 324 -20.57 -20.09 9.49
C ARG A 324 -21.34 -21.15 8.71
N SER A 325 -22.66 -20.92 8.59
CA SER A 325 -23.53 -21.79 7.80
C SER A 325 -23.02 -21.99 6.38
N ALA A 326 -23.09 -23.22 5.88
CA ALA A 326 -22.77 -23.54 4.50
C ALA A 326 -23.57 -22.64 3.53
N ARG A 327 -22.90 -22.12 2.51
CA ARG A 327 -23.50 -21.27 1.47
C ARG A 327 -23.09 -21.82 0.10
N PHE A 328 -23.91 -21.53 -0.90
CA PHE A 328 -23.49 -21.74 -2.31
C PHE A 328 -22.31 -20.81 -2.62
N GLU A 329 -21.37 -21.31 -3.41
CA GLU A 329 -20.21 -20.58 -3.89
C GLU A 329 -20.54 -19.73 -5.13
#